data_4c519ea1afd84a10b5558513007dd329
#
_entry.id   4c519ea1afd84a10b5558513007dd329
#
_cell.length_a   1.000
_cell.length_b   1.000
_cell.length_c   1.000
_cell.angle_alpha   90.00
_cell.angle_beta   90.00
_cell.angle_gamma   90.00
#
_symmetry.space_group_name_H-M   'P 1'
#
loop_
_entity.id
_entity.type
_entity.pdbx_description
1 polymer ?
#
loop_
_entity_poly.entity_id
_entity_poly.type
_entity_poly.pdbx_seq_one_letter_code
_entity_poly.pdbx_strand_id
1 'polypeptide(L)'
;EFRRVLFRSEHLGFVYDMERLSARVAYGSANPRDILRLIKTLEHTPQIFELFHDCSAYEEFQSIDPCRELYDMIEGAIIDNPPLTLKDGGVFVEGYNEELDQVREIGKNGKNWILELENKERERTGVKSLKIGYNRVFGYYIEVTKTNLDSIKDEFGYVRKQTLTNAERFITQELKDKEDAIVHAQERSIRLEAELFNHLLNQIKVYLPKLHDLSHALATIDALYALAEISSENGYTRPQFHIGHSIHMKEARHPIL
;
A
#
# COMPACT_ATOMS: atom_id res chain seq x y z
N GLU A 1 13.45 20.55 27.08
CA GLU A 1 12.83 21.28 25.95
C GLU A 1 13.33 20.78 24.60
N PHE A 2 14.64 20.74 24.35
CA PHE A 2 15.22 20.33 23.04
C PHE A 2 14.83 18.91 22.61
N ARG A 3 14.71 17.94 23.51
CA ARG A 3 14.24 16.58 23.20
C ARG A 3 12.75 16.54 22.82
N ARG A 4 11.91 17.40 23.42
CA ARG A 4 10.48 17.50 23.06
C ARG A 4 10.29 18.08 21.65
N VAL A 5 11.12 19.04 21.23
CA VAL A 5 11.11 19.64 19.89
C VAL A 5 11.46 18.58 18.82
N LEU A 6 12.56 17.84 19.00
CA LEU A 6 12.96 16.78 18.06
C LEU A 6 11.90 15.68 17.94
N PHE A 7 11.33 15.24 19.06
CA PHE A 7 10.30 14.20 19.07
C PHE A 7 8.99 14.68 18.42
N ARG A 8 8.63 15.96 18.54
CA ARG A 8 7.47 16.58 17.86
C ARG A 8 7.64 16.58 16.34
N SER A 9 8.80 17.02 15.85
CA SER A 9 9.08 17.04 14.40
C SER A 9 9.10 15.64 13.79
N GLU A 10 9.52 14.62 14.55
CA GLU A 10 9.56 13.23 14.12
C GLU A 10 8.13 12.70 13.85
N HIS A 11 7.18 12.85 14.78
CA HIS A 11 5.81 12.37 14.59
C HIS A 11 5.02 13.18 13.54
N LEU A 12 5.18 14.51 13.50
CA LEU A 12 4.54 15.35 12.48
C LEU A 12 5.04 15.02 11.06
N GLY A 13 6.28 14.54 10.93
CA GLY A 13 6.85 14.07 9.66
C GLY A 13 6.11 12.87 9.04
N PHE A 14 5.33 12.12 9.83
CA PHE A 14 4.49 11.01 9.37
C PHE A 14 3.03 11.40 9.10
N VAL A 15 2.66 12.67 9.32
CA VAL A 15 1.33 13.18 9.01
C VAL A 15 1.26 13.51 7.53
N TYR A 16 0.42 12.78 6.81
CA TYR A 16 0.15 13.03 5.39
C TYR A 16 -1.04 14.00 5.24
N ASP A 17 -1.22 14.52 4.03
CA ASP A 17 -2.34 15.38 3.64
C ASP A 17 -3.68 14.61 3.76
N MET A 18 -4.26 14.68 4.97
CA MET A 18 -5.47 13.94 5.32
C MET A 18 -6.71 14.45 4.57
N GLU A 19 -6.79 15.75 4.25
CA GLU A 19 -7.92 16.28 3.48
C GLU A 19 -7.95 15.66 2.09
N ARG A 20 -6.80 15.61 1.42
CA ARG A 20 -6.68 14.98 0.11
C ARG A 20 -6.93 13.47 0.16
N LEU A 21 -6.43 12.77 1.17
CA LEU A 21 -6.67 11.33 1.35
C LEU A 21 -8.15 11.05 1.60
N SER A 22 -8.80 11.82 2.48
CA SER A 22 -10.24 11.72 2.79
C SER A 22 -11.10 12.02 1.56
N ALA A 23 -10.75 13.04 0.77
CA ALA A 23 -11.44 13.33 -0.49
C ALA A 23 -11.33 12.16 -1.48
N ARG A 24 -10.16 11.52 -1.61
CA ARG A 24 -9.99 10.34 -2.48
C ARG A 24 -10.81 9.14 -2.01
N VAL A 25 -10.92 8.93 -0.70
CA VAL A 25 -11.80 7.90 -0.11
C VAL A 25 -13.26 8.22 -0.42
N ALA A 26 -13.70 9.47 -0.21
CA ALA A 26 -15.06 9.90 -0.47
C ALA A 26 -15.48 9.65 -1.93
N TYR A 27 -14.62 9.99 -2.89
CA TYR A 27 -14.84 9.78 -4.32
C TYR A 27 -14.59 8.32 -4.78
N GLY A 28 -14.11 7.43 -3.92
CA GLY A 28 -13.77 6.05 -4.28
C GLY A 28 -12.56 5.93 -5.21
N SER A 29 -11.70 6.95 -5.26
CA SER A 29 -10.48 6.99 -6.10
C SER A 29 -9.19 6.72 -5.32
N ALA A 30 -9.30 6.41 -4.02
CA ALA A 30 -8.17 6.04 -3.20
C ALA A 30 -7.58 4.70 -3.65
N ASN A 31 -6.26 4.60 -3.67
CA ASN A 31 -5.53 3.38 -3.93
C ASN A 31 -4.98 2.75 -2.62
N PRO A 32 -4.46 1.52 -2.63
CA PRO A 32 -3.95 0.87 -1.41
C PRO A 32 -2.87 1.68 -0.67
N ARG A 33 -2.01 2.40 -1.39
CA ARG A 33 -0.97 3.25 -0.78
C ARG A 33 -1.53 4.52 -0.15
N ASP A 34 -2.65 5.03 -0.64
CA ASP A 34 -3.33 6.16 0.01
C ASP A 34 -3.88 5.73 1.39
N ILE A 35 -4.42 4.51 1.46
CA ILE A 35 -4.90 3.94 2.73
C ILE A 35 -3.73 3.65 3.69
N LEU A 36 -2.59 3.19 3.17
CA LEU A 36 -1.38 3.04 3.98
C LEU A 36 -0.89 4.39 4.56
N ARG A 37 -0.99 5.49 3.80
CA ARG A 37 -0.65 6.82 4.30
C ARG A 37 -1.63 7.29 5.37
N LEU A 38 -2.91 6.98 5.20
CA LEU A 38 -3.94 7.28 6.20
C LEU A 38 -3.63 6.55 7.51
N ILE A 39 -3.37 5.24 7.48
CA ILE A 39 -3.05 4.47 8.69
C ILE A 39 -1.79 4.98 9.38
N LYS A 40 -0.74 5.35 8.63
CA LYS A 40 0.48 5.92 9.21
C LYS A 40 0.24 7.24 9.92
N THR A 41 -0.64 8.09 9.41
CA THR A 41 -1.04 9.31 10.11
C THR A 41 -1.78 8.99 11.40
N LEU A 42 -2.74 8.04 11.36
CA LEU A 42 -3.51 7.62 12.53
C LEU A 42 -2.63 6.95 13.61
N GLU A 43 -1.60 6.21 13.21
CA GLU A 43 -0.61 5.59 14.11
C GLU A 43 0.10 6.62 14.98
N HIS A 44 0.47 7.77 14.40
CA HIS A 44 1.23 8.81 15.10
C HIS A 44 0.35 9.86 15.81
N THR A 45 -0.95 9.88 15.55
CA THR A 45 -1.90 10.87 16.12
C THR A 45 -1.93 10.87 17.65
N PRO A 46 -2.01 9.71 18.36
CA PRO A 46 -2.04 9.71 19.82
C PRO A 46 -0.78 10.32 20.43
N GLN A 47 0.40 10.02 19.87
CA GLN A 47 1.67 10.56 20.34
C GLN A 47 1.77 12.07 20.10
N ILE A 48 1.22 12.57 18.99
CA ILE A 48 1.15 14.01 18.72
C ILE A 48 0.28 14.68 19.79
N PHE A 49 -0.89 14.15 20.10
CA PHE A 49 -1.77 14.71 21.11
C PHE A 49 -1.17 14.68 22.52
N GLU A 50 -0.48 13.61 22.89
CA GLU A 50 0.20 13.48 24.18
C GLU A 50 1.27 14.57 24.38
N LEU A 51 1.97 14.97 23.31
CA LEU A 51 3.00 16.02 23.37
C LEU A 51 2.42 17.40 23.73
N PHE A 52 1.15 17.63 23.51
CA PHE A 52 0.46 18.88 23.77
C PHE A 52 -0.37 18.87 25.06
N HIS A 53 -0.42 17.74 25.77
CA HIS A 53 -1.24 17.57 26.98
C HIS A 53 -1.02 18.66 28.04
N ASP A 54 0.20 19.16 28.19
CA ASP A 54 0.56 20.19 29.16
C ASP A 54 0.37 21.63 28.62
N CYS A 55 -0.15 21.82 27.42
CA CYS A 55 -0.37 23.12 26.81
C CYS A 55 -1.82 23.58 27.04
N SER A 56 -2.01 24.85 27.42
CA SER A 56 -3.36 25.42 27.59
C SER A 56 -4.20 25.41 26.28
N ALA A 57 -3.54 25.43 25.14
CA ALA A 57 -4.20 25.24 23.82
C ALA A 57 -4.71 23.82 23.59
N TYR A 58 -4.32 22.85 24.41
CA TYR A 58 -4.70 21.43 24.25
C TYR A 58 -6.18 21.18 24.61
N GLU A 59 -6.80 22.02 25.44
CA GLU A 59 -8.21 21.86 25.79
C GLU A 59 -9.12 21.80 24.55
N GLU A 60 -8.74 22.52 23.50
CA GLU A 60 -9.47 22.57 22.23
C GLU A 60 -9.39 21.23 21.45
N PHE A 61 -8.32 20.46 21.65
CA PHE A 61 -8.08 19.20 20.96
C PHE A 61 -8.49 17.94 21.75
N GLN A 62 -8.82 18.08 23.06
CA GLN A 62 -9.18 16.95 23.93
C GLN A 62 -10.42 16.19 23.48
N SER A 63 -11.33 16.84 22.76
CA SER A 63 -12.55 16.23 22.23
C SER A 63 -12.39 15.55 20.87
N ILE A 64 -11.22 15.68 20.24
CA ILE A 64 -10.95 15.13 18.91
C ILE A 64 -10.66 13.64 19.04
N ASP A 65 -11.44 12.83 18.33
CA ASP A 65 -11.27 11.39 18.26
C ASP A 65 -10.01 11.05 17.42
N PRO A 66 -8.99 10.38 17.99
CA PRO A 66 -7.79 9.97 17.25
C PRO A 66 -8.07 8.84 16.25
N CYS A 67 -9.32 8.40 16.08
CA CYS A 67 -9.78 7.37 15.16
C CYS A 67 -9.07 6.01 15.35
N ARG A 68 -8.88 5.59 16.61
CA ARG A 68 -8.20 4.33 16.94
C ARG A 68 -8.91 3.11 16.35
N GLU A 69 -10.23 3.06 16.40
CA GLU A 69 -11.01 1.98 15.80
C GLU A 69 -10.78 1.86 14.29
N LEU A 70 -10.67 3.01 13.61
CA LEU A 70 -10.36 3.05 12.19
C LEU A 70 -8.94 2.54 11.91
N TYR A 71 -7.98 2.94 12.74
CA TYR A 71 -6.60 2.44 12.67
C TYR A 71 -6.59 0.91 12.75
N ASP A 72 -7.16 0.33 13.82
CA ASP A 72 -7.17 -1.11 14.05
C ASP A 72 -7.87 -1.88 12.91
N MET A 73 -8.95 -1.32 12.36
CA MET A 73 -9.68 -1.90 11.22
C MET A 73 -8.82 -1.95 9.95
N ILE A 74 -8.08 -0.89 9.64
CA ILE A 74 -7.26 -0.84 8.42
C ILE A 74 -5.98 -1.67 8.59
N GLU A 75 -5.33 -1.62 9.76
CA GLU A 75 -4.14 -2.41 10.10
C GLU A 75 -4.42 -3.91 9.98
N GLY A 76 -5.59 -4.36 10.47
CA GLY A 76 -6.04 -5.74 10.32
C GLY A 76 -6.42 -6.15 8.90
N ALA A 77 -6.49 -5.22 7.95
CA ALA A 77 -6.92 -5.48 6.59
C ALA A 77 -5.79 -5.45 5.56
N ILE A 78 -4.93 -4.44 5.60
CA ILE A 78 -3.95 -4.15 4.53
C ILE A 78 -2.53 -4.49 4.98
N ILE A 79 -1.73 -5.06 4.07
CA ILE A 79 -0.31 -5.36 4.32
C ILE A 79 0.54 -4.09 4.43
N ASP A 80 1.72 -4.18 5.08
CA ASP A 80 2.64 -3.05 5.29
C ASP A 80 3.15 -2.38 4.02
N ASN A 81 3.29 -3.12 2.92
CA ASN A 81 3.76 -2.63 1.63
C ASN A 81 2.80 -3.00 0.50
N PRO A 82 1.61 -2.38 0.45
CA PRO A 82 0.64 -2.70 -0.57
C PRO A 82 1.08 -2.23 -1.95
N PRO A 83 0.68 -2.93 -3.02
CA PRO A 83 0.94 -2.52 -4.39
C PRO A 83 0.30 -1.16 -4.69
N LEU A 84 0.77 -0.50 -5.75
CA LEU A 84 0.19 0.77 -6.18
C LEU A 84 -1.22 0.58 -6.75
N THR A 85 -1.46 -0.53 -7.43
CA THR A 85 -2.73 -0.82 -8.10
C THR A 85 -3.32 -2.15 -7.64
N LEU A 86 -4.65 -2.21 -7.59
CA LEU A 86 -5.36 -3.46 -7.28
C LEU A 86 -5.13 -4.58 -8.32
N LYS A 87 -4.69 -4.21 -9.54
CA LYS A 87 -4.40 -5.16 -10.61
C LYS A 87 -3.19 -6.04 -10.33
N ASP A 88 -2.30 -5.57 -9.46
CA ASP A 88 -1.11 -6.31 -9.06
C ASP A 88 -1.43 -7.42 -8.05
N GLY A 89 -2.56 -7.30 -7.35
CA GLY A 89 -2.97 -8.21 -6.28
C GLY A 89 -2.10 -8.11 -5.02
N GLY A 90 -2.46 -8.83 -3.97
CA GLY A 90 -1.67 -8.90 -2.74
C GLY A 90 -1.83 -7.67 -1.84
N VAL A 91 -3.03 -7.11 -1.77
CA VAL A 91 -3.34 -5.93 -0.94
C VAL A 91 -3.65 -6.30 0.50
N PHE A 92 -4.36 -7.39 0.72
CA PHE A 92 -4.89 -7.79 2.03
C PHE A 92 -3.96 -8.76 2.75
N VAL A 93 -3.95 -8.67 4.09
CA VAL A 93 -3.25 -9.63 4.95
C VAL A 93 -3.88 -11.03 4.82
N GLU A 94 -3.10 -12.06 5.11
CA GLU A 94 -3.59 -13.43 5.22
C GLU A 94 -4.56 -13.55 6.41
N GLY A 95 -5.67 -14.25 6.24
CA GLY A 95 -6.73 -14.35 7.24
C GLY A 95 -7.79 -13.25 7.20
N TYR A 96 -7.65 -12.22 6.37
CA TYR A 96 -8.66 -11.16 6.23
C TYR A 96 -9.97 -11.68 5.63
N ASN A 97 -9.88 -12.57 4.62
CA ASN A 97 -11.04 -13.17 3.98
C ASN A 97 -10.74 -14.62 3.56
N GLU A 98 -11.52 -15.56 4.05
CA GLU A 98 -11.31 -16.99 3.82
C GLU A 98 -11.38 -17.38 2.34
N GLU A 99 -12.31 -16.81 1.57
CA GLU A 99 -12.42 -17.09 0.13
C GLU A 99 -11.17 -16.58 -0.64
N LEU A 100 -10.67 -15.41 -0.28
CA LEU A 100 -9.46 -14.86 -0.88
C LEU A 100 -8.25 -15.76 -0.60
N ASP A 101 -8.12 -16.24 0.63
CA ASP A 101 -7.01 -17.12 1.02
C ASP A 101 -7.06 -18.47 0.29
N GLN A 102 -8.25 -19.07 0.17
CA GLN A 102 -8.44 -20.29 -0.62
C GLN A 102 -8.05 -20.10 -2.09
N VAL A 103 -8.46 -19.00 -2.70
CA VAL A 103 -8.14 -18.70 -4.11
C VAL A 103 -6.64 -18.43 -4.30
N ARG A 104 -6.01 -17.73 -3.35
CA ARG A 104 -4.55 -17.49 -3.35
C ARG A 104 -3.76 -18.78 -3.19
N GLU A 105 -4.24 -19.69 -2.35
CA GLU A 105 -3.62 -21.01 -2.15
C GLU A 105 -3.66 -21.84 -3.45
N ILE A 106 -4.78 -21.87 -4.16
CA ILE A 106 -4.88 -22.51 -5.47
C ILE A 106 -3.85 -21.94 -6.45
N GLY A 107 -3.73 -20.61 -6.50
CA GLY A 107 -2.74 -19.93 -7.34
C GLY A 107 -1.28 -20.25 -6.96
N LYS A 108 -0.98 -20.32 -5.66
CA LYS A 108 0.34 -20.66 -5.11
C LYS A 108 0.70 -22.13 -5.40
N ASN A 109 -0.23 -23.03 -5.14
CA ASN A 109 -0.06 -24.46 -5.42
C ASN A 109 0.09 -24.71 -6.91
N GLY A 110 -0.61 -23.97 -7.76
CA GLY A 110 -0.44 -24.02 -9.21
C GLY A 110 0.95 -23.62 -9.68
N LYS A 111 1.54 -22.57 -9.10
CA LYS A 111 2.93 -22.17 -9.41
C LYS A 111 3.96 -23.22 -8.97
N ASN A 112 3.77 -23.79 -7.79
CA ASN A 112 4.64 -24.87 -7.31
C ASN A 112 4.54 -26.10 -8.23
N TRP A 113 3.32 -26.45 -8.63
CA TRP A 113 3.11 -27.54 -9.59
C TRP A 113 3.82 -27.31 -10.94
N ILE A 114 3.81 -26.06 -11.46
CA ILE A 114 4.56 -25.72 -12.69
C ILE A 114 6.06 -25.97 -12.51
N LEU A 115 6.64 -25.62 -11.36
CA LEU A 115 8.06 -25.88 -11.08
C LEU A 115 8.36 -27.37 -10.95
N GLU A 116 7.49 -28.13 -10.33
CA GLU A 116 7.60 -29.59 -10.23
C GLU A 116 7.49 -30.24 -11.61
N LEU A 117 6.55 -29.78 -12.43
CA LEU A 117 6.41 -30.27 -13.81
C LEU A 117 7.66 -29.95 -14.64
N GLU A 118 8.22 -28.75 -14.52
CA GLU A 118 9.46 -28.38 -15.21
C GLU A 118 10.60 -29.33 -14.86
N ASN A 119 10.77 -29.66 -13.60
CA ASN A 119 11.80 -30.60 -13.15
C ASN A 119 11.52 -32.03 -13.67
N LYS A 120 10.28 -32.51 -13.57
CA LYS A 120 9.82 -33.78 -14.08
C LYS A 120 10.09 -33.91 -15.59
N GLU A 121 9.79 -32.87 -16.36
CA GLU A 121 10.01 -32.86 -17.81
C GLU A 121 11.50 -32.79 -18.17
N ARG A 122 12.33 -32.08 -17.40
CA ARG A 122 13.80 -32.10 -17.55
C ARG A 122 14.39 -33.51 -17.36
N GLU A 123 13.91 -34.21 -16.32
CA GLU A 123 14.35 -35.58 -16.04
C GLU A 123 13.87 -36.54 -17.12
N ARG A 124 12.60 -36.45 -17.54
CA ARG A 124 11.97 -37.30 -18.54
C ARG A 124 12.62 -37.18 -19.90
N THR A 125 12.93 -35.95 -20.31
CA THR A 125 13.51 -35.64 -21.64
C THR A 125 15.03 -35.66 -21.66
N GLY A 126 15.68 -35.58 -20.49
CA GLY A 126 17.14 -35.39 -20.37
C GLY A 126 17.61 -33.98 -20.76
N VAL A 127 16.71 -33.06 -21.05
CA VAL A 127 17.00 -31.68 -21.50
C VAL A 127 17.09 -30.73 -20.34
N LYS A 128 18.28 -30.48 -19.81
CA LYS A 128 18.51 -29.58 -18.66
C LYS A 128 18.13 -28.14 -18.92
N SER A 129 18.14 -27.68 -20.16
CA SER A 129 17.79 -26.30 -20.56
C SER A 129 16.30 -26.10 -20.81
N LEU A 130 15.47 -27.12 -20.66
CA LEU A 130 14.02 -27.05 -20.77
C LEU A 130 13.47 -26.07 -19.71
N LYS A 131 12.55 -25.22 -20.14
CA LYS A 131 11.87 -24.27 -19.27
C LYS A 131 10.37 -24.25 -19.55
N ILE A 132 9.58 -24.04 -18.50
CA ILE A 132 8.16 -23.72 -18.66
C ILE A 132 7.99 -22.21 -18.52
N GLY A 133 7.41 -21.58 -19.55
CA GLY A 133 7.12 -20.17 -19.59
C GLY A 133 5.63 -19.89 -19.79
N TYR A 134 5.24 -18.64 -19.57
CA TYR A 134 3.87 -18.16 -19.82
C TYR A 134 3.85 -17.05 -20.86
N ASN A 135 2.89 -17.10 -21.76
CA ASN A 135 2.64 -16.06 -22.75
C ASN A 135 1.13 -15.74 -22.78
N ARG A 136 0.76 -14.46 -22.78
CA ARG A 136 -0.65 -14.03 -22.77
C ARG A 136 -1.49 -14.55 -23.97
N VAL A 137 -0.84 -14.86 -25.10
CA VAL A 137 -1.52 -15.33 -26.31
C VAL A 137 -1.72 -16.83 -26.34
N PHE A 138 -0.71 -17.59 -25.82
CA PHE A 138 -0.67 -19.04 -25.94
C PHE A 138 -0.77 -19.77 -24.60
N GLY A 139 -0.76 -19.04 -23.50
CA GLY A 139 -0.76 -19.61 -22.15
C GLY A 139 0.60 -20.16 -21.73
N TYR A 140 0.60 -21.19 -20.90
CA TYR A 140 1.81 -21.90 -20.50
C TYR A 140 2.36 -22.75 -21.64
N TYR A 141 3.68 -22.76 -21.77
CA TYR A 141 4.39 -23.54 -22.80
C TYR A 141 5.70 -24.10 -22.26
N ILE A 142 6.13 -25.23 -22.84
CA ILE A 142 7.45 -25.82 -22.63
C ILE A 142 8.35 -25.32 -23.75
N GLU A 143 9.47 -24.67 -23.40
CA GLU A 143 10.45 -24.16 -24.35
C GLU A 143 11.67 -25.08 -24.36
N VAL A 144 12.02 -25.58 -25.59
CA VAL A 144 13.17 -26.42 -25.84
C VAL A 144 14.04 -25.77 -26.91
N THR A 145 15.34 -25.66 -26.64
CA THR A 145 16.29 -25.11 -27.60
C THR A 145 16.45 -26.05 -28.82
N LYS A 146 16.68 -25.49 -30.00
CA LYS A 146 16.81 -26.28 -31.26
C LYS A 146 17.87 -27.37 -31.19
N THR A 147 18.92 -27.15 -30.40
CA THR A 147 20.00 -28.14 -30.18
C THR A 147 19.55 -29.40 -29.44
N ASN A 148 18.41 -29.34 -28.76
CA ASN A 148 17.89 -30.43 -27.94
C ASN A 148 16.58 -31.02 -28.48
N LEU A 149 16.15 -30.64 -29.69
CA LEU A 149 14.89 -31.11 -30.28
C LEU A 149 14.90 -32.61 -30.52
N ASP A 150 16.04 -33.19 -30.88
CA ASP A 150 16.19 -34.62 -31.12
C ASP A 150 15.94 -35.46 -29.86
N SER A 151 16.01 -34.86 -28.70
CA SER A 151 15.67 -35.49 -27.41
C SER A 151 14.16 -35.54 -27.16
N ILE A 152 13.36 -34.82 -27.94
CA ILE A 152 11.89 -34.79 -27.79
C ILE A 152 11.29 -35.87 -28.65
N LYS A 153 10.84 -36.93 -28.01
CA LYS A 153 10.22 -38.08 -28.68
C LYS A 153 8.71 -37.89 -28.77
N ASP A 154 8.11 -38.49 -29.80
CA ASP A 154 6.64 -38.44 -30.01
C ASP A 154 5.86 -39.01 -28.82
N GLU A 155 6.42 -40.02 -28.13
CA GLU A 155 5.83 -40.62 -26.92
C GLU A 155 5.63 -39.65 -25.76
N PHE A 156 6.29 -38.47 -25.77
CA PHE A 156 6.13 -37.44 -24.73
C PHE A 156 4.85 -36.61 -24.89
N GLY A 157 4.16 -36.71 -26.01
CA GLY A 157 2.89 -36.03 -26.26
C GLY A 157 3.02 -34.51 -26.39
N TYR A 158 4.20 -34.03 -26.83
CA TYR A 158 4.43 -32.61 -27.05
C TYR A 158 3.78 -32.13 -28.34
N VAL A 159 2.86 -31.20 -28.25
CA VAL A 159 2.24 -30.56 -29.41
C VAL A 159 2.93 -29.22 -29.65
N ARG A 160 3.56 -29.07 -30.81
CA ARG A 160 4.24 -27.82 -31.19
C ARG A 160 3.25 -26.69 -31.38
N LYS A 161 3.51 -25.54 -30.74
CA LYS A 161 2.71 -24.31 -30.83
C LYS A 161 3.42 -23.21 -31.57
N GLN A 162 4.73 -23.03 -31.36
CA GLN A 162 5.48 -21.94 -31.94
C GLN A 162 6.93 -22.34 -32.21
N THR A 163 7.44 -21.91 -33.36
CA THR A 163 8.85 -22.03 -33.72
C THR A 163 9.51 -20.66 -33.62
N LEU A 164 10.59 -20.58 -32.84
CA LEU A 164 11.42 -19.39 -32.67
C LEU A 164 12.76 -19.58 -33.40
N THR A 165 13.57 -18.54 -33.47
CA THR A 165 14.89 -18.59 -34.09
C THR A 165 15.78 -19.64 -33.43
N ASN A 166 15.80 -19.74 -32.10
CA ASN A 166 16.72 -20.60 -31.34
C ASN A 166 16.02 -21.67 -30.49
N ALA A 167 14.69 -21.74 -30.48
CA ALA A 167 13.92 -22.65 -29.67
C ALA A 167 12.59 -23.01 -30.33
N GLU A 168 11.94 -24.04 -29.82
CA GLU A 168 10.55 -24.39 -30.12
C GLU A 168 9.75 -24.45 -28.85
N ARG A 169 8.45 -24.09 -28.96
CA ARG A 169 7.50 -24.08 -27.87
C ARG A 169 6.44 -25.12 -28.07
N PHE A 170 6.23 -25.89 -27.02
CA PHE A 170 5.31 -27.02 -26.99
C PHE A 170 4.29 -26.84 -25.87
N ILE A 171 3.18 -27.54 -26.01
CA ILE A 171 2.20 -27.76 -24.96
C ILE A 171 1.97 -29.24 -24.75
N THR A 172 1.57 -29.61 -23.52
CA THR A 172 1.06 -30.94 -23.20
C THR A 172 -0.36 -30.84 -22.71
N GLN A 173 -1.13 -31.94 -22.76
CA GLN A 173 -2.49 -31.94 -22.22
C GLN A 173 -2.49 -31.65 -20.69
N GLU A 174 -1.54 -32.26 -19.97
CA GLU A 174 -1.38 -32.01 -18.51
C GLU A 174 -1.16 -30.54 -18.18
N LEU A 175 -0.33 -29.84 -18.97
CA LEU A 175 -0.05 -28.42 -18.80
C LEU A 175 -1.32 -27.57 -19.06
N LYS A 176 -2.08 -27.92 -20.10
CA LYS A 176 -3.29 -27.21 -20.47
C LYS A 176 -4.41 -27.35 -19.44
N ASP A 177 -4.61 -28.58 -18.93
CA ASP A 177 -5.67 -28.85 -17.94
C ASP A 177 -5.44 -28.07 -16.62
N LYS A 178 -4.17 -27.84 -16.24
CA LYS A 178 -3.81 -27.07 -15.04
C LYS A 178 -3.76 -25.57 -15.28
N GLU A 179 -3.47 -25.14 -16.49
CA GLU A 179 -3.42 -23.71 -16.85
C GLU A 179 -4.72 -23.01 -16.52
N ASP A 180 -5.85 -23.57 -16.94
CA ASP A 180 -7.16 -22.98 -16.71
C ASP A 180 -7.42 -22.72 -15.22
N ALA A 181 -7.07 -23.69 -14.37
CA ALA A 181 -7.24 -23.55 -12.92
C ALA A 181 -6.34 -22.44 -12.33
N ILE A 182 -5.09 -22.32 -12.79
CA ILE A 182 -4.13 -21.34 -12.29
C ILE A 182 -4.52 -19.91 -12.72
N VAL A 183 -4.83 -19.74 -14.00
CA VAL A 183 -5.20 -18.42 -14.59
C VAL A 183 -6.52 -17.95 -13.99
N HIS A 184 -7.52 -18.80 -13.88
CA HIS A 184 -8.81 -18.45 -13.27
C HIS A 184 -8.68 -18.12 -11.77
N ALA A 185 -7.83 -18.83 -11.02
CA ALA A 185 -7.57 -18.50 -9.62
C ALA A 185 -6.95 -17.10 -9.48
N GLN A 186 -5.97 -16.77 -10.33
CA GLN A 186 -5.33 -15.45 -10.29
C GLN A 186 -6.32 -14.31 -10.65
N GLU A 187 -7.10 -14.48 -11.69
CA GLU A 187 -8.12 -13.48 -12.09
C GLU A 187 -9.20 -13.32 -11.02
N ARG A 188 -9.64 -14.43 -10.41
CA ARG A 188 -10.62 -14.41 -9.32
C ARG A 188 -10.06 -13.73 -8.08
N SER A 189 -8.79 -13.98 -7.72
CA SER A 189 -8.13 -13.31 -6.60
C SER A 189 -8.09 -11.79 -6.80
N ILE A 190 -7.67 -11.31 -7.97
CA ILE A 190 -7.62 -9.88 -8.28
C ILE A 190 -9.02 -9.24 -8.21
N ARG A 191 -10.03 -9.92 -8.74
CA ARG A 191 -11.42 -9.44 -8.70
C ARG A 191 -11.93 -9.35 -7.27
N LEU A 192 -11.74 -10.40 -6.48
CA LEU A 192 -12.16 -10.45 -5.09
C LEU A 192 -11.44 -9.38 -4.25
N GLU A 193 -10.15 -9.18 -4.46
CA GLU A 193 -9.41 -8.09 -3.80
C GLU A 193 -9.98 -6.71 -4.15
N ALA A 194 -10.40 -6.48 -5.40
CA ALA A 194 -11.03 -5.22 -5.78
C ALA A 194 -12.40 -5.01 -5.11
N GLU A 195 -13.20 -6.08 -4.97
CA GLU A 195 -14.48 -6.05 -4.25
C GLU A 195 -14.28 -5.77 -2.75
N LEU A 196 -13.35 -6.48 -2.12
CA LEU A 196 -13.00 -6.30 -0.71
C LEU A 196 -12.44 -4.90 -0.44
N PHE A 197 -11.62 -4.36 -1.35
CA PHE A 197 -11.09 -3.01 -1.22
C PHE A 197 -12.18 -1.95 -1.32
N ASN A 198 -13.12 -2.10 -2.25
CA ASN A 198 -14.29 -1.22 -2.31
C ASN A 198 -15.14 -1.30 -1.04
N HIS A 199 -15.31 -2.49 -0.46
CA HIS A 199 -15.99 -2.66 0.80
C HIS A 199 -15.25 -1.92 1.93
N LEU A 200 -13.94 -2.09 2.04
CA LEU A 200 -13.11 -1.38 3.00
C LEU A 200 -13.22 0.15 2.84
N LEU A 201 -13.16 0.68 1.61
CA LEU A 201 -13.36 2.11 1.36
C LEU A 201 -14.73 2.59 1.86
N ASN A 202 -15.78 1.80 1.68
CA ASN A 202 -17.11 2.16 2.18
C ASN A 202 -17.18 2.16 3.72
N GLN A 203 -16.46 1.27 4.38
CA GLN A 203 -16.32 1.30 5.85
C GLN A 203 -15.56 2.56 6.32
N ILE A 204 -14.46 2.92 5.65
CA ILE A 204 -13.68 4.12 5.96
C ILE A 204 -14.53 5.39 5.76
N LYS A 205 -15.44 5.43 4.77
CA LYS A 205 -16.33 6.59 4.54
C LYS A 205 -17.19 6.97 5.74
N VAL A 206 -17.53 6.03 6.60
CA VAL A 206 -18.29 6.31 7.82
C VAL A 206 -17.51 7.22 8.78
N TYR A 207 -16.18 7.17 8.72
CA TYR A 207 -15.29 7.95 9.56
C TYR A 207 -14.91 9.31 8.96
N LEU A 208 -15.37 9.66 7.75
CA LEU A 208 -15.01 10.93 7.09
C LEU A 208 -15.26 12.20 7.96
N PRO A 209 -16.37 12.33 8.71
CA PRO A 209 -16.53 13.49 9.60
C PRO A 209 -15.43 13.56 10.66
N LYS A 210 -15.11 12.44 11.32
CA LYS A 210 -14.05 12.37 12.35
C LYS A 210 -12.67 12.66 11.75
N LEU A 211 -12.40 12.13 10.54
CA LEU A 211 -11.16 12.39 9.80
C LEU A 211 -11.01 13.85 9.40
N HIS A 212 -12.12 14.55 9.11
CA HIS A 212 -12.11 15.96 8.82
C HIS A 212 -11.71 16.78 10.07
N ASP A 213 -12.36 16.52 11.21
CA ASP A 213 -12.05 17.19 12.47
C ASP A 213 -10.59 16.94 12.90
N LEU A 214 -10.14 15.68 12.77
CA LEU A 214 -8.77 15.29 13.05
C LEU A 214 -7.77 16.01 12.12
N SER A 215 -8.07 16.08 10.83
CA SER A 215 -7.23 16.78 9.84
C SER A 215 -7.05 18.26 10.20
N HIS A 216 -8.14 18.92 10.59
CA HIS A 216 -8.09 20.32 11.01
C HIS A 216 -7.26 20.51 12.28
N ALA A 217 -7.43 19.63 13.28
CA ALA A 217 -6.64 19.65 14.49
C ALA A 217 -5.13 19.47 14.21
N LEU A 218 -4.76 18.47 13.41
CA LEU A 218 -3.36 18.21 13.06
C LEU A 218 -2.74 19.37 12.28
N ALA A 219 -3.46 19.94 11.32
CA ALA A 219 -3.01 21.11 10.56
C ALA A 219 -2.82 22.35 11.47
N THR A 220 -3.70 22.57 12.43
CA THR A 220 -3.58 23.64 13.41
C THR A 220 -2.36 23.43 14.30
N ILE A 221 -2.15 22.21 14.79
CA ILE A 221 -0.99 21.85 15.61
C ILE A 221 0.31 22.07 14.82
N ASP A 222 0.38 21.64 13.57
CA ASP A 222 1.57 21.82 12.73
C ASP A 222 1.90 23.29 12.49
N ALA A 223 0.88 24.12 12.18
CA ALA A 223 1.05 25.56 12.00
C ALA A 223 1.51 26.25 13.32
N LEU A 224 0.89 25.93 14.44
CA LEU A 224 1.28 26.49 15.74
C LEU A 224 2.69 26.06 16.15
N TYR A 225 3.05 24.82 15.87
CA TYR A 225 4.39 24.30 16.11
C TYR A 225 5.44 25.05 15.30
N ALA A 226 5.22 25.19 13.97
CA ALA A 226 6.14 25.92 13.08
C ALA A 226 6.31 27.40 13.53
N LEU A 227 5.23 28.07 13.90
CA LEU A 227 5.28 29.44 14.42
C LEU A 227 6.04 29.54 15.76
N ALA A 228 5.84 28.58 16.65
CA ALA A 228 6.52 28.55 17.95
C ALA A 228 8.03 28.27 17.79
N GLU A 229 8.42 27.37 16.88
CA GLU A 229 9.82 27.05 16.57
C GLU A 229 10.54 28.28 16.03
N ILE A 230 10.00 28.88 14.97
CA ILE A 230 10.57 30.13 14.37
C ILE A 230 10.65 31.26 15.38
N SER A 231 9.61 31.42 16.22
CA SER A 231 9.60 32.48 17.23
C SER A 231 10.68 32.26 18.29
N SER A 232 10.89 31.02 18.70
CA SER A 232 11.91 30.64 19.69
C SER A 232 13.33 30.84 19.12
N GLU A 233 13.58 30.39 17.90
CA GLU A 233 14.87 30.49 17.23
C GLU A 233 15.29 31.95 16.99
N ASN A 234 14.34 32.78 16.61
CA ASN A 234 14.60 34.19 16.31
C ASN A 234 14.41 35.11 17.51
N GLY A 235 14.05 34.58 18.67
CA GLY A 235 13.83 35.40 19.89
C GLY A 235 12.69 36.35 19.74
N TYR A 236 11.60 35.99 19.05
CA TYR A 236 10.42 36.80 18.89
C TYR A 236 9.63 36.91 20.25
N THR A 237 8.99 38.06 20.48
CA THR A 237 8.19 38.29 21.64
C THR A 237 6.74 38.49 21.27
N ARG A 238 5.84 38.04 22.15
CA ARG A 238 4.40 38.18 21.95
C ARG A 238 4.00 39.67 21.94
N PRO A 239 3.39 40.21 20.86
CA PRO A 239 2.93 41.57 20.82
C PRO A 239 1.77 41.82 21.80
N GLN A 240 1.72 43.02 22.38
CA GLN A 240 0.58 43.48 23.16
C GLN A 240 -0.31 44.35 22.29
N PHE A 241 -1.59 44.02 22.20
CA PHE A 241 -2.56 44.78 21.43
C PHE A 241 -3.34 45.73 22.36
N HIS A 242 -3.57 46.96 21.88
CA HIS A 242 -4.39 47.95 22.58
C HIS A 242 -5.37 48.63 21.61
N ILE A 243 -6.45 49.18 22.13
CA ILE A 243 -7.41 49.95 21.36
C ILE A 243 -6.85 51.38 21.20
N GLY A 244 -6.22 51.70 20.10
CA GLY A 244 -5.63 52.99 19.81
C GLY A 244 -4.92 53.00 18.45
N HIS A 245 -4.42 54.18 18.04
CA HIS A 245 -3.74 54.37 16.76
C HIS A 245 -2.20 54.42 16.87
N SER A 246 -1.65 54.19 18.07
CA SER A 246 -0.22 54.23 18.29
C SER A 246 0.41 52.86 18.16
N ILE A 247 1.62 52.79 17.56
CA ILE A 247 2.45 51.60 17.49
C ILE A 247 3.75 51.91 18.26
N HIS A 248 4.04 51.08 19.25
CA HIS A 248 5.28 51.17 20.01
C HIS A 248 6.14 49.95 19.70
N MET A 249 7.30 50.17 19.10
CA MET A 249 8.27 49.12 18.81
C MET A 249 9.54 49.36 19.60
N LYS A 250 10.06 48.29 20.24
CA LYS A 250 11.36 48.30 20.91
C LYS A 250 12.22 47.22 20.28
N GLU A 251 13.42 47.60 19.87
CA GLU A 251 14.40 46.68 19.21
C GLU A 251 13.78 45.92 18.05
N ALA A 252 13.03 46.64 17.20
CA ALA A 252 12.35 46.04 16.06
C ALA A 252 13.33 45.46 15.06
N ARG A 253 13.01 44.25 14.60
CA ARG A 253 13.78 43.53 13.53
C ARG A 253 12.83 43.09 12.43
N HIS A 254 13.33 43.13 11.20
CA HIS A 254 12.60 42.56 10.07
C HIS A 254 12.98 41.09 9.92
N PRO A 255 12.03 40.14 9.76
CA PRO A 255 12.32 38.72 9.71
C PRO A 255 13.26 38.27 8.57
N ILE A 256 13.37 39.10 7.51
CA ILE A 256 14.17 38.80 6.31
C ILE A 256 15.44 39.65 6.24
N LEU A 257 15.54 40.74 7.00
CA LEU A 257 16.70 41.63 7.07
C LEU A 257 17.41 41.48 8.40
#